data_31cd6e24e11bc7ebd3962a1a0af1a5b5
#
_entry.id   31cd6e24e11bc7ebd3962a1a0af1a5b5
#
_cell.length_a   1.000
_cell.length_b   1.000
_cell.length_c   1.000
_cell.angle_alpha   90.00
_cell.angle_beta   90.00
_cell.angle_gamma   90.00
#
_symmetry.space_group_name_H-M   'P 1'
#
loop_
_entity.id
_entity.type
_entity.pdbx_description
1 polymer ?
#
loop_
_entity_poly.entity_id
_entity_poly.type
_entity_poly.pdbx_seq_one_letter_code
_entity_poly.pdbx_strand_id
1 'polypeptide(L)'
;MVDRQSSYSYEEILTCAEGELFGPGNAQLPLPPMLMVHRITDISETGGEFGKGYLRAEFDITPDLWFFPCHFKGNPVMPGCLGLDGMWQLTGFYLGWLGEQGRGMALSTGEVKFKGMVTPEVKKLEYGIDFKRVMRGRLVLGIANGWLKADGETIYNATDLKVGLAKDKTG
;
A
#
# COMPACT_ATOMS: atom_id res chain seq x y z
N MET A 1 3.23 -12.28 -20.09
CA MET A 1 2.74 -10.90 -19.79
C MET A 1 1.70 -11.07 -18.69
N VAL A 2 1.94 -10.50 -17.51
CA VAL A 2 0.90 -10.48 -16.47
C VAL A 2 -0.22 -9.61 -17.02
N ASP A 3 -1.45 -10.15 -17.05
CA ASP A 3 -2.60 -9.38 -17.51
C ASP A 3 -2.84 -8.27 -16.48
N ARG A 4 -2.65 -7.01 -16.89
CA ARG A 4 -2.83 -5.85 -16.04
C ARG A 4 -4.32 -5.61 -15.82
N GLN A 5 -4.80 -6.03 -14.67
CA GLN A 5 -6.16 -5.75 -14.23
C GLN A 5 -6.25 -4.32 -13.66
N SER A 6 -7.45 -3.77 -13.65
CA SER A 6 -7.75 -2.48 -13.01
C SER A 6 -8.22 -2.62 -11.56
N SER A 7 -8.42 -3.83 -11.08
CA SER A 7 -8.83 -4.15 -9.71
C SER A 7 -8.34 -5.55 -9.30
N TYR A 8 -8.21 -5.79 -8.00
CA TYR A 8 -7.74 -7.06 -7.44
C TYR A 8 -8.58 -7.44 -6.23
N SER A 9 -9.05 -8.68 -6.22
CA SER A 9 -9.77 -9.28 -5.08
C SER A 9 -8.82 -9.64 -3.94
N TYR A 10 -9.38 -10.00 -2.78
CA TYR A 10 -8.57 -10.45 -1.64
C TYR A 10 -7.74 -11.69 -1.97
N GLU A 11 -8.29 -12.64 -2.72
CA GLU A 11 -7.56 -13.83 -3.14
C GLU A 11 -6.34 -13.49 -4.02
N GLU A 12 -6.51 -12.54 -4.93
CA GLU A 12 -5.42 -12.06 -5.78
C GLU A 12 -4.38 -11.28 -4.98
N ILE A 13 -4.80 -10.51 -3.97
CA ILE A 13 -3.90 -9.85 -3.01
C ILE A 13 -3.08 -10.88 -2.23
N LEU A 14 -3.70 -11.98 -1.78
CA LEU A 14 -2.98 -13.07 -1.13
C LEU A 14 -2.00 -13.77 -2.08
N THR A 15 -2.34 -13.94 -3.35
CA THR A 15 -1.43 -14.47 -4.37
C THR A 15 -0.18 -13.58 -4.51
N CYS A 16 -0.36 -12.27 -4.43
CA CYS A 16 0.76 -11.34 -4.37
C CYS A 16 1.61 -11.52 -3.09
N ALA A 17 0.95 -11.73 -1.95
CA ALA A 17 1.63 -11.96 -0.67
C ALA A 17 2.42 -13.27 -0.64
N GLU A 18 1.97 -14.29 -1.36
CA GLU A 18 2.72 -15.54 -1.56
C GLU A 18 3.90 -15.40 -2.55
N GLY A 19 4.03 -14.26 -3.21
CA GLY A 19 5.10 -13.99 -4.16
C GLY A 19 4.86 -14.51 -5.58
N GLU A 20 3.63 -14.89 -5.88
CA GLU A 20 3.28 -15.53 -7.15
C GLU A 20 2.77 -14.55 -8.21
N LEU A 21 2.08 -13.47 -7.80
CA LEU A 21 1.38 -12.58 -8.73
C LEU A 21 2.34 -11.92 -9.74
N PHE A 22 3.48 -11.42 -9.28
CA PHE A 22 4.50 -10.77 -10.13
C PHE A 22 5.73 -11.65 -10.37
N GLY A 23 5.71 -12.86 -9.85
CA GLY A 23 6.78 -13.84 -9.98
C GLY A 23 7.90 -13.70 -8.93
N PRO A 24 8.73 -14.75 -8.79
CA PRO A 24 9.79 -14.79 -7.77
C PRO A 24 10.78 -13.63 -7.90
N GLY A 25 11.18 -13.07 -6.77
CA GLY A 25 12.16 -11.98 -6.73
C GLY A 25 11.63 -10.59 -7.11
N ASN A 26 10.34 -10.47 -7.37
CA ASN A 26 9.67 -9.21 -7.69
C ASN A 26 8.89 -8.64 -6.50
N ALA A 27 8.18 -7.53 -6.74
CA ALA A 27 7.36 -6.89 -5.72
C ALA A 27 6.37 -7.88 -5.08
N GLN A 28 6.28 -7.85 -3.78
CA GLN A 28 5.49 -8.78 -2.98
C GLN A 28 4.89 -8.05 -1.80
N LEU A 29 3.59 -8.28 -1.56
CA LEU A 29 2.93 -7.81 -0.34
C LEU A 29 3.31 -8.71 0.84
N PRO A 30 3.27 -8.21 2.08
CA PRO A 30 3.42 -9.07 3.24
C PRO A 30 2.19 -9.96 3.43
N LEU A 31 2.39 -11.12 4.04
CA LEU A 31 1.29 -11.98 4.47
C LEU A 31 0.54 -11.38 5.68
N PRO A 32 -0.73 -11.75 5.90
CA PRO A 32 -1.38 -11.46 7.16
C PRO A 32 -0.57 -12.01 8.35
N PRO A 33 -0.50 -11.33 9.50
CA PRO A 33 -1.28 -10.15 9.87
C PRO A 33 -0.67 -8.78 9.48
N MET A 34 0.50 -8.76 8.83
CA MET A 34 1.16 -7.51 8.43
C MET A 34 0.51 -6.88 7.18
N LEU A 35 -0.18 -7.64 6.37
CA LEU A 35 -0.91 -7.16 5.20
C LEU A 35 -1.99 -6.15 5.60
N MET A 36 -1.91 -4.93 5.04
CA MET A 36 -2.82 -3.83 5.37
C MET A 36 -3.81 -3.50 4.24
N VAL A 37 -4.03 -4.44 3.33
CA VAL A 37 -4.89 -4.28 2.15
C VAL A 37 -5.73 -5.52 1.97
N HIS A 38 -7.04 -5.36 1.76
CA HIS A 38 -7.91 -6.47 1.40
C HIS A 38 -8.21 -6.52 -0.10
N ARG A 39 -8.30 -5.36 -0.75
CA ARG A 39 -8.56 -5.29 -2.18
C ARG A 39 -8.08 -3.98 -2.79
N ILE A 40 -7.76 -4.04 -4.07
CA ILE A 40 -7.51 -2.86 -4.88
C ILE A 40 -8.75 -2.64 -5.73
N THR A 41 -9.39 -1.48 -5.55
CA THR A 41 -10.65 -1.15 -6.23
C THR A 41 -10.44 -0.50 -7.57
N ASP A 42 -9.31 0.20 -7.73
CA ASP A 42 -8.96 0.84 -8.99
C ASP A 42 -7.46 1.11 -9.07
N ILE A 43 -6.85 0.88 -10.21
CA ILE A 43 -5.44 1.14 -10.48
C ILE A 43 -5.25 1.52 -11.93
N SER A 44 -4.51 2.60 -12.18
CA SER A 44 -4.31 3.13 -13.52
C SER A 44 -2.93 3.75 -13.68
N GLU A 45 -2.38 3.64 -14.87
CA GLU A 45 -1.11 4.27 -15.27
C GLU A 45 -1.28 5.76 -15.62
N THR A 46 -2.52 6.21 -15.77
CA THR A 46 -2.88 7.59 -16.09
C THR A 46 -3.87 8.14 -15.09
N GLY A 47 -4.03 9.46 -15.03
CA GLY A 47 -4.95 10.11 -14.10
C GLY A 47 -4.35 10.26 -12.70
N GLY A 48 -5.21 10.40 -11.70
CA GLY A 48 -4.81 10.76 -10.35
C GLY A 48 -4.49 12.26 -10.21
N GLU A 49 -4.04 12.65 -9.01
CA GLU A 49 -3.78 14.06 -8.67
C GLU A 49 -2.76 14.73 -9.62
N PHE A 50 -1.74 13.98 -10.04
CA PHE A 50 -0.65 14.49 -10.87
C PHE A 50 -0.75 14.05 -12.34
N GLY A 51 -1.80 13.33 -12.72
CA GLY A 51 -1.98 12.81 -14.08
C GLY A 51 -0.97 11.70 -14.46
N LYS A 52 -0.30 11.08 -13.48
CA LYS A 52 0.77 10.11 -13.70
C LYS A 52 0.49 8.74 -13.10
N GLY A 53 -0.76 8.45 -12.89
CA GLY A 53 -1.22 7.18 -12.35
C GLY A 53 -1.62 7.24 -10.88
N TYR A 54 -2.43 6.27 -10.49
CA TYR A 54 -2.96 6.18 -9.15
C TYR A 54 -3.35 4.76 -8.79
N LEU A 55 -3.59 4.57 -7.49
CA LEU A 55 -4.12 3.34 -6.95
C LEU A 55 -5.13 3.67 -5.84
N ARG A 56 -6.24 2.95 -5.82
CA ARG A 56 -7.26 3.01 -4.76
C ARG A 56 -7.46 1.62 -4.19
N ALA A 57 -7.48 1.53 -2.87
CA ALA A 57 -7.57 0.24 -2.18
C ALA A 57 -8.40 0.36 -0.92
N GLU A 58 -8.79 -0.77 -0.36
CA GLU A 58 -9.60 -0.85 0.85
C GLU A 58 -9.06 -1.90 1.81
N PHE A 59 -9.26 -1.65 3.10
CA PHE A 59 -9.00 -2.56 4.19
C PHE A 59 -10.19 -2.55 5.15
N ASP A 60 -10.76 -3.72 5.43
CA ASP A 60 -11.90 -3.85 6.33
C ASP A 60 -11.42 -3.91 7.77
N ILE A 61 -12.05 -3.11 8.63
CA ILE A 61 -11.77 -3.10 10.07
C ILE A 61 -12.82 -3.97 10.76
N THR A 62 -12.35 -4.88 11.59
CA THR A 62 -13.17 -5.69 12.48
C THR A 62 -12.67 -5.56 13.91
N PRO A 63 -13.55 -5.65 14.94
CA PRO A 63 -13.15 -5.43 16.33
C PRO A 63 -12.12 -6.45 16.87
N ASP A 64 -11.96 -7.59 16.21
CA ASP A 64 -11.04 -8.68 16.56
C ASP A 64 -9.65 -8.57 15.95
N LEU A 65 -9.35 -7.49 15.22
CA LEU A 65 -8.03 -7.29 14.66
C LEU A 65 -6.96 -7.27 15.76
N TRP A 66 -5.83 -7.90 15.45
CA TRP A 66 -4.76 -8.23 16.39
C TRP A 66 -4.19 -7.04 17.17
N PHE A 67 -4.19 -5.84 16.59
CA PHE A 67 -3.59 -4.66 17.21
C PHE A 67 -4.49 -4.01 18.26
N PHE A 68 -5.80 -4.19 18.22
CA PHE A 68 -6.72 -3.53 19.15
C PHE A 68 -6.53 -3.93 20.61
N PRO A 69 -6.34 -5.23 20.99
CA PRO A 69 -6.15 -5.57 22.39
C PRO A 69 -4.81 -5.10 22.96
N CYS A 70 -3.80 -4.88 22.14
CA CYS A 70 -2.46 -4.52 22.59
C CYS A 70 -2.08 -3.04 22.39
N HIS A 71 -2.89 -2.33 21.65
CA HIS A 71 -2.59 -0.93 21.34
C HIS A 71 -3.87 -0.07 21.43
N PHE A 72 -4.31 0.30 22.61
CA PHE A 72 -3.73 -0.05 23.92
C PHE A 72 -4.74 -0.83 24.75
N LYS A 73 -4.29 -1.52 25.80
CA LYS A 73 -5.21 -2.17 26.76
C LYS A 73 -6.23 -1.17 27.31
N GLY A 74 -7.52 -1.43 27.04
CA GLY A 74 -8.62 -0.55 27.47
C GLY A 74 -8.80 0.73 26.62
N ASN A 75 -7.96 0.94 25.61
CA ASN A 75 -8.06 2.06 24.67
C ASN A 75 -7.61 1.61 23.27
N PRO A 76 -8.45 0.83 22.57
CA PRO A 76 -8.07 0.24 21.29
C PRO A 76 -8.01 1.29 20.18
N VAL A 77 -6.86 1.38 19.55
CA VAL A 77 -6.62 2.22 18.38
C VAL A 77 -5.62 1.53 17.44
N MET A 78 -5.89 1.55 16.15
CA MET A 78 -4.94 1.05 15.16
C MET A 78 -3.65 1.87 15.19
N PRO A 79 -2.47 1.25 15.29
CA PRO A 79 -1.22 1.97 15.18
C PRO A 79 -1.12 2.75 13.86
N GLY A 80 -0.82 4.05 13.94
CA GLY A 80 -0.71 4.90 12.74
C GLY A 80 0.38 4.43 11.79
N CYS A 81 1.45 3.83 12.31
CA CYS A 81 2.51 3.24 11.49
C CYS A 81 2.03 2.12 10.57
N LEU A 82 0.96 1.41 10.92
CA LEU A 82 0.39 0.37 10.05
C LEU A 82 -0.34 0.95 8.85
N GLY A 83 -1.06 2.06 9.01
CA GLY A 83 -1.66 2.77 7.90
C GLY A 83 -0.61 3.35 6.94
N LEU A 84 0.48 3.89 7.50
CA LEU A 84 1.62 4.33 6.70
C LEU A 84 2.27 3.17 5.95
N ASP A 85 2.47 2.03 6.61
CA ASP A 85 3.02 0.84 5.95
C ASP A 85 2.11 0.35 4.83
N GLY A 86 0.79 0.40 5.01
CA GLY A 86 -0.17 0.11 3.95
C GLY A 86 0.02 1.00 2.72
N MET A 87 0.34 2.27 2.90
CA MET A 87 0.67 3.17 1.78
C MET A 87 1.95 2.75 1.05
N TRP A 88 2.99 2.33 1.77
CA TRP A 88 4.21 1.78 1.16
C TRP A 88 3.95 0.44 0.47
N GLN A 89 3.15 -0.44 1.08
CA GLN A 89 2.74 -1.71 0.47
C GLN A 89 2.09 -1.48 -0.90
N LEU A 90 1.16 -0.54 -0.98
CA LEU A 90 0.46 -0.19 -2.22
C LEU A 90 1.36 0.48 -3.25
N THR A 91 2.28 1.33 -2.81
CA THR A 91 3.27 1.94 -3.70
C THR A 91 4.17 0.87 -4.34
N GLY A 92 4.61 -0.10 -3.56
CA GLY A 92 5.39 -1.25 -4.06
C GLY A 92 4.57 -2.14 -5.00
N PHE A 93 3.32 -2.42 -4.67
CA PHE A 93 2.42 -3.17 -5.53
C PHE A 93 2.28 -2.52 -6.91
N TYR A 94 2.09 -1.21 -6.95
CA TYR A 94 1.97 -0.46 -8.20
C TYR A 94 3.20 -0.63 -9.10
N LEU A 95 4.40 -0.62 -8.55
CA LEU A 95 5.63 -0.83 -9.33
C LEU A 95 5.67 -2.24 -9.93
N GLY A 96 5.27 -3.26 -9.17
CA GLY A 96 5.10 -4.62 -9.70
C GLY A 96 4.04 -4.70 -10.78
N TRP A 97 2.93 -4.02 -10.58
CA TRP A 97 1.85 -3.95 -11.56
C TRP A 97 2.27 -3.28 -12.87
N LEU A 98 3.17 -2.29 -12.81
CA LEU A 98 3.79 -1.70 -14.01
C LEU A 98 4.70 -2.67 -14.78
N GLY A 99 5.03 -3.83 -14.19
CA GLY A 99 5.96 -4.80 -14.77
C GLY A 99 7.42 -4.58 -14.39
N GLU A 100 7.68 -3.68 -13.44
CA GLU A 100 9.04 -3.43 -12.96
C GLU A 100 9.52 -4.62 -12.13
N GLN A 101 10.79 -4.95 -12.25
CA GLN A 101 11.41 -6.11 -11.61
C GLN A 101 12.21 -5.73 -10.38
N GLY A 102 12.23 -6.62 -9.41
CA GLY A 102 13.03 -6.50 -8.18
C GLY A 102 12.19 -6.53 -6.93
N ARG A 103 12.86 -6.72 -5.79
CA ARG A 103 12.21 -6.75 -4.46
C ARG A 103 11.94 -5.33 -3.97
N GLY A 104 10.75 -5.13 -3.43
CA GLY A 104 10.31 -3.85 -2.88
C GLY A 104 10.96 -3.54 -1.54
N MET A 105 11.30 -2.27 -1.35
CA MET A 105 11.74 -1.74 -0.07
C MET A 105 11.21 -0.33 0.14
N ALA A 106 10.65 -0.07 1.30
CA ALA A 106 10.30 1.28 1.72
C ALA A 106 11.59 2.07 1.98
N LEU A 107 11.71 3.25 1.40
CA LEU A 107 12.91 4.06 1.51
C LEU A 107 12.70 5.28 2.40
N SER A 108 11.61 6.00 2.21
CA SER A 108 11.32 7.19 2.98
C SER A 108 9.89 7.66 2.77
N THR A 109 9.49 8.62 3.56
CA THR A 109 8.35 9.49 3.34
C THR A 109 8.77 10.92 3.68
N GLY A 110 8.09 11.88 3.09
CA GLY A 110 8.19 13.27 3.51
C GLY A 110 7.38 13.50 4.78
N GLU A 111 6.47 14.46 4.77
CA GLU A 111 5.60 14.73 5.91
C GLU A 111 4.47 13.71 5.99
N VAL A 112 4.19 13.22 7.20
CA VAL A 112 3.00 12.43 7.52
C VAL A 112 2.19 13.18 8.56
N LYS A 113 0.90 13.40 8.26
CA LYS A 113 -0.05 14.00 9.20
C LYS A 113 -1.10 12.98 9.58
N PHE A 114 -1.20 12.71 10.88
CA PHE A 114 -2.25 11.90 11.47
C PHE A 114 -3.31 12.84 12.05
N LYS A 115 -4.47 12.90 11.41
CA LYS A 115 -5.57 13.82 11.76
C LYS A 115 -6.73 13.15 12.46
N GLY A 116 -6.70 11.82 12.55
CA GLY A 116 -7.74 11.02 13.17
C GLY A 116 -7.24 9.63 13.55
N MET A 117 -8.07 8.89 14.26
CA MET A 117 -7.77 7.57 14.78
C MET A 117 -8.70 6.53 14.16
N VAL A 118 -8.20 5.30 14.05
CA VAL A 118 -9.00 4.13 13.67
C VAL A 118 -9.29 3.34 14.94
N THR A 119 -10.56 3.32 15.32
CA THR A 119 -11.09 2.58 16.47
C THR A 119 -11.85 1.34 16.01
N PRO A 120 -12.20 0.38 16.90
CA PRO A 120 -12.97 -0.80 16.50
C PRO A 120 -14.35 -0.53 15.88
N GLU A 121 -14.89 0.68 16.04
CA GLU A 121 -16.16 1.10 15.45
C GLU A 121 -16.06 1.47 13.97
N VAL A 122 -14.86 1.79 13.49
CA VAL A 122 -14.59 2.02 12.06
C VAL A 122 -14.84 0.72 11.30
N LYS A 123 -15.45 0.80 10.14
CA LYS A 123 -15.79 -0.36 9.32
C LYS A 123 -14.82 -0.57 8.18
N LYS A 124 -14.39 0.51 7.53
CA LYS A 124 -13.57 0.42 6.34
C LYS A 124 -12.57 1.56 6.24
N LEU A 125 -11.34 1.20 5.89
CA LEU A 125 -10.30 2.13 5.45
C LEU A 125 -10.23 2.16 3.94
N GLU A 126 -10.05 3.34 3.38
CA GLU A 126 -9.77 3.57 1.97
C GLU A 126 -8.41 4.23 1.82
N TYR A 127 -7.57 3.66 0.96
CA TYR A 127 -6.28 4.22 0.59
C TYR A 127 -6.36 4.89 -0.78
N GLY A 128 -5.72 6.03 -0.90
CA GLY A 128 -5.41 6.64 -2.18
C GLY A 128 -3.91 6.87 -2.31
N ILE A 129 -3.33 6.40 -3.39
CA ILE A 129 -1.93 6.62 -3.75
C ILE A 129 -1.93 7.31 -5.11
N ASP A 130 -1.36 8.51 -5.17
CA ASP A 130 -1.26 9.30 -6.40
C ASP A 130 0.22 9.48 -6.74
N PHE A 131 0.63 8.98 -7.91
CA PHE A 131 2.03 8.93 -8.31
C PHE A 131 2.48 10.27 -8.88
N LYS A 132 3.63 10.74 -8.40
CA LYS A 132 4.33 11.92 -8.94
C LYS A 132 5.27 11.54 -10.07
N ARG A 133 6.00 10.44 -9.88
CA ARG A 133 6.92 9.88 -10.89
C ARG A 133 7.34 8.46 -10.56
N VAL A 134 7.74 7.75 -11.60
CA VAL A 134 8.50 6.49 -11.51
C VAL A 134 9.83 6.72 -12.22
N MET A 135 10.92 6.55 -11.49
CA MET A 135 12.28 6.70 -12.03
C MET A 135 12.89 5.33 -12.28
N ARG A 136 13.52 5.17 -13.42
CA ARG A 136 14.16 3.93 -13.84
C ARG A 136 15.65 4.15 -13.99
N GLY A 137 16.45 3.40 -13.21
CA GLY A 137 17.90 3.48 -13.21
C GLY A 137 18.48 2.20 -12.57
N ARG A 138 19.50 2.36 -11.73
CA ARG A 138 20.02 1.23 -10.93
C ARG A 138 18.95 0.64 -10.02
N LEU A 139 18.08 1.48 -9.53
CA LEU A 139 16.93 1.18 -8.71
C LEU A 139 15.70 1.76 -9.43
N VAL A 140 14.62 1.00 -9.50
CA VAL A 140 13.33 1.55 -9.87
C VAL A 140 12.77 2.23 -8.63
N LEU A 141 12.40 3.49 -8.75
CA LEU A 141 11.92 4.30 -7.63
C LEU A 141 10.54 4.88 -7.94
N GLY A 142 9.55 4.53 -7.14
CA GLY A 142 8.23 5.15 -7.14
C GLY A 142 8.16 6.27 -6.10
N ILE A 143 7.63 7.43 -6.50
CA ILE A 143 7.39 8.57 -5.62
C ILE A 143 5.90 8.94 -5.74
N ALA A 144 5.21 8.95 -4.60
CA ALA A 144 3.77 9.19 -4.55
C ALA A 144 3.36 9.98 -3.31
N ASN A 145 2.19 10.59 -3.37
CA ASN A 145 1.47 11.04 -2.19
C ASN A 145 0.40 10.01 -1.82
N GLY A 146 0.09 9.92 -0.55
CA GLY A 146 -0.93 9.02 -0.05
C GLY A 146 -1.93 9.71 0.88
N TRP A 147 -3.13 9.17 0.93
CA TRP A 147 -4.14 9.52 1.92
C TRP A 147 -4.84 8.25 2.41
N LEU A 148 -5.37 8.33 3.62
CA LEU A 148 -6.17 7.28 4.24
C LEU A 148 -7.46 7.88 4.76
N LYS A 149 -8.58 7.26 4.41
CA LYS A 149 -9.90 7.60 4.93
C LYS A 149 -10.43 6.49 5.82
N ALA A 150 -11.09 6.87 6.90
CA ALA A 150 -11.86 5.97 7.75
C ALA A 150 -13.34 6.31 7.60
N ASP A 151 -14.13 5.37 7.10
CA ASP A 151 -15.56 5.55 6.81
C ASP A 151 -15.86 6.87 6.06
N GLY A 152 -15.03 7.19 5.05
CA GLY A 152 -15.17 8.36 4.19
C GLY A 152 -14.50 9.64 4.68
N GLU A 153 -13.97 9.68 5.90
CA GLU A 153 -13.27 10.85 6.45
C GLU A 153 -11.76 10.70 6.33
N THR A 154 -11.09 11.69 5.75
CA THR A 154 -9.63 11.68 5.62
C THR A 154 -8.97 11.82 6.98
N ILE A 155 -8.18 10.81 7.37
CA ILE A 155 -7.49 10.76 8.66
C ILE A 155 -5.98 10.84 8.56
N TYR A 156 -5.38 10.39 7.45
CA TYR A 156 -3.93 10.49 7.21
C TYR A 156 -3.65 11.13 5.86
N ASN A 157 -2.57 11.92 5.82
CA ASN A 157 -1.94 12.36 4.59
C ASN A 157 -0.44 12.12 4.67
N ALA A 158 0.14 11.65 3.59
CA ALA A 158 1.58 11.47 3.45
C ALA A 158 2.06 12.04 2.14
N THR A 159 3.19 12.73 2.18
CA THR A 159 3.84 13.27 0.98
C THR A 159 5.13 12.53 0.70
N ASP A 160 5.48 12.40 -0.58
CA ASP A 160 6.76 11.84 -1.03
C ASP A 160 7.05 10.44 -0.45
N LEU A 161 6.05 9.57 -0.45
CA LEU A 161 6.25 8.16 -0.21
C LEU A 161 7.22 7.63 -1.26
N LYS A 162 8.32 7.02 -0.84
CA LYS A 162 9.32 6.46 -1.74
C LYS A 162 9.50 4.98 -1.49
N VAL A 163 9.30 4.21 -2.55
CA VAL A 163 9.55 2.77 -2.58
C VAL A 163 10.46 2.48 -3.75
N GLY A 164 11.49 1.68 -3.50
CA GLY A 164 12.41 1.20 -4.52
C GLY A 164 12.22 -0.28 -4.79
N LEU A 165 12.49 -0.69 -6.04
CA LEU A 165 12.66 -2.09 -6.39
C LEU A 165 14.13 -2.35 -6.70
N ALA A 166 14.76 -3.23 -5.92
CA ALA A 166 16.14 -3.66 -6.12
C ALA A 166 16.16 -5.05 -6.76
N LYS A 167 16.91 -5.20 -7.85
CA LYS A 167 17.18 -6.50 -8.42
C LYS A 167 18.16 -7.23 -7.49
N ASP A 168 17.93 -8.53 -7.26
CA ASP A 168 18.91 -9.37 -6.60
C ASP A 168 20.22 -9.30 -7.41
N LYS A 169 21.32 -9.07 -6.72
CA LYS A 169 22.62 -9.22 -7.34
C LYS A 169 22.74 -10.71 -7.69
N THR A 170 22.58 -11.04 -8.95
CA THR A 170 23.02 -12.34 -9.46
C THR A 170 24.51 -12.40 -9.17
N GLY A 171 24.87 -13.26 -8.20
CA GLY A 171 26.24 -13.55 -7.84
C GLY A 171 27.02 -14.18 -8.99
#